data_caf0b1eb64a80aa2980ebb1d81d1d8e6
#
_entry.id   caf0b1eb64a80aa2980ebb1d81d1d8e6
#
_cell.length_a   1.000
_cell.length_b   1.000
_cell.length_c   1.000
_cell.angle_alpha   90.00
_cell.angle_beta   90.00
_cell.angle_gamma   90.00
#
_symmetry.space_group_name_H-M   'P 1'
#
loop_
_entity.id
_entity.type
_entity.pdbx_description
1 polymer ?
#
loop_
_entity_poly.entity_id
_entity_poly.type
_entity_poly.pdbx_seq_one_letter_code
_entity_poly.pdbx_strand_id
1 'polypeptide(L)'
;MYEDKKNDVCNFPLSLSECDNKPHKPNVSIGKIYTKVPVVLAELTVQVNLDTCIKFPTPVLEIKDVKKQIKLVQCRLLLPTNKLFIKGFVRKNIQYASPIKEQDCDLSTISSSINSLTVDVPFSCVTEIKHYLRKPVQPAINKRSEFDFLISDSLPSGFPEKDDFLSSDLSQFHQNSTQYYNELPFCELISSNIIEWDEAINRSPLAKNAPIGEGIFTQIEEKMVVDITLKVLQNQQIRVSSTTNDDCDEYC
;
A
#
# COMPACT_ATOMS: atom_id res chain seq x y z
N MET A 1 12.24 -54.80 12.53
CA MET A 1 12.01 -53.97 13.72
C MET A 1 11.67 -52.56 13.19
N TYR A 2 10.41 -52.34 12.94
CA TYR A 2 9.92 -51.03 12.44
C TYR A 2 9.55 -50.18 13.66
N GLU A 3 10.27 -49.10 13.88
CA GLU A 3 9.89 -48.11 14.89
C GLU A 3 8.69 -47.31 14.39
N ASP A 4 7.56 -47.44 15.10
CA ASP A 4 6.39 -46.60 14.97
C ASP A 4 6.76 -45.16 15.32
N LYS A 5 6.86 -44.28 14.29
CA LYS A 5 6.84 -42.84 14.51
C LYS A 5 5.45 -42.44 15.04
N LYS A 6 5.35 -42.27 16.36
CA LYS A 6 4.23 -41.56 16.97
C LYS A 6 4.09 -40.21 16.34
N ASN A 7 2.96 -39.98 15.67
CA ASN A 7 2.52 -38.65 15.29
C ASN A 7 2.29 -37.84 16.58
N ASP A 8 3.19 -36.91 16.86
CA ASP A 8 2.98 -35.90 17.89
C ASP A 8 1.86 -34.95 17.43
N VAL A 9 0.63 -35.39 17.64
CA VAL A 9 -0.52 -34.47 17.60
C VAL A 9 -0.47 -33.69 18.90
N CYS A 10 -0.20 -32.37 18.81
CA CYS A 10 -0.35 -31.48 19.95
C CYS A 10 -1.75 -31.66 20.52
N ASN A 11 -1.86 -32.17 21.74
CA ASN A 11 -3.12 -32.28 22.48
C ASN A 11 -3.61 -30.88 22.86
N PHE A 12 -4.27 -30.20 21.91
CA PHE A 12 -5.08 -29.05 22.26
C PHE A 12 -6.39 -29.54 22.88
N PRO A 13 -6.86 -28.92 23.95
CA PRO A 13 -8.16 -29.28 24.51
C PRO A 13 -9.23 -29.12 23.41
N LEU A 14 -10.01 -30.19 23.21
CA LEU A 14 -11.06 -30.27 22.18
C LEU A 14 -12.18 -29.23 22.35
N SER A 15 -12.26 -28.62 23.54
CA SER A 15 -13.20 -27.54 23.84
C SER A 15 -12.56 -26.53 24.78
N LEU A 16 -12.78 -25.25 24.50
CA LEU A 16 -12.45 -24.15 25.40
C LEU A 16 -13.68 -23.87 26.25
N SER A 17 -13.50 -23.71 27.57
CA SER A 17 -14.56 -23.22 28.42
C SER A 17 -14.84 -21.76 28.12
N GLU A 18 -16.11 -21.42 28.09
CA GLU A 18 -16.54 -20.03 27.96
C GLU A 18 -16.16 -19.25 29.22
N CYS A 19 -15.57 -18.05 29.03
CA CYS A 19 -15.21 -17.18 30.14
C CYS A 19 -16.26 -16.08 30.30
N ASP A 20 -16.68 -15.88 31.55
CA ASP A 20 -17.58 -14.78 31.88
C ASP A 20 -16.91 -13.44 31.63
N ASN A 21 -17.66 -12.48 31.08
CA ASN A 21 -17.25 -11.10 30.95
C ASN A 21 -18.25 -10.18 31.67
N LYS A 22 -17.75 -9.05 32.15
CA LYS A 22 -18.57 -7.99 32.71
C LYS A 22 -18.37 -6.72 31.93
N PRO A 23 -19.42 -6.15 31.34
CA PRO A 23 -19.29 -4.87 30.64
C PRO A 23 -18.99 -3.76 31.65
N HIS A 24 -18.03 -2.89 31.30
CA HIS A 24 -17.71 -1.69 32.06
C HIS A 24 -18.18 -0.47 31.27
N LYS A 25 -18.82 0.48 31.97
CA LYS A 25 -19.09 1.78 31.39
C LYS A 25 -17.79 2.60 31.36
N PRO A 26 -17.34 3.07 30.19
CA PRO A 26 -16.14 3.91 30.13
C PRO A 26 -16.40 5.26 30.81
N ASN A 27 -15.38 5.82 31.44
CA ASN A 27 -15.42 7.19 31.90
C ASN A 27 -15.39 8.13 30.69
N VAL A 28 -16.41 8.96 30.56
CA VAL A 28 -16.54 9.92 29.47
C VAL A 28 -16.36 11.34 30.01
N SER A 29 -15.44 12.09 29.44
CA SER A 29 -15.29 13.53 29.73
C SER A 29 -16.27 14.34 28.90
N ILE A 30 -17.08 15.14 29.56
CA ILE A 30 -18.00 16.07 28.90
C ILE A 30 -17.32 17.42 28.74
N GLY A 31 -17.41 18.04 27.55
CA GLY A 31 -16.84 19.36 27.31
C GLY A 31 -16.23 19.54 25.92
N LYS A 32 -15.39 20.55 25.79
CA LYS A 32 -14.65 20.83 24.56
C LYS A 32 -13.26 20.22 24.66
N ILE A 33 -12.98 19.22 23.82
CA ILE A 33 -11.72 18.50 23.82
C ILE A 33 -11.00 18.75 22.47
N TYR A 34 -9.70 19.01 22.55
CA TYR A 34 -8.84 19.01 21.36
C TYR A 34 -8.18 17.65 21.25
N THR A 35 -8.31 17.01 20.11
CA THR A 35 -7.70 15.70 19.86
C THR A 35 -7.05 15.66 18.48
N LYS A 36 -6.02 14.85 18.35
CA LYS A 36 -5.36 14.59 17.08
C LYS A 36 -5.80 13.23 16.59
N VAL A 37 -6.47 13.21 15.43
CA VAL A 37 -7.07 12.01 14.85
C VAL A 37 -6.79 11.93 13.34
N PRO A 38 -6.78 10.73 12.76
CA PRO A 38 -6.82 10.56 11.32
C PRO A 38 -8.16 11.07 10.77
N VAL A 39 -8.10 12.08 9.93
CA VAL A 39 -9.26 12.67 9.26
C VAL A 39 -9.29 12.16 7.83
N VAL A 40 -10.43 11.63 7.39
CA VAL A 40 -10.63 11.17 6.02
C VAL A 40 -10.69 12.38 5.09
N LEU A 41 -9.73 12.47 4.18
CA LEU A 41 -9.68 13.52 3.17
C LEU A 41 -10.53 13.15 1.96
N ALA A 42 -10.41 11.91 1.51
CA ALA A 42 -11.17 11.37 0.38
C ALA A 42 -11.27 9.85 0.48
N GLU A 43 -12.32 9.32 -0.10
CA GLU A 43 -12.49 7.89 -0.37
C GLU A 43 -12.75 7.73 -1.86
N LEU A 44 -11.98 6.86 -2.53
CA LEU A 44 -12.05 6.71 -3.98
C LEU A 44 -11.69 5.30 -4.41
N THR A 45 -12.26 4.90 -5.54
CA THR A 45 -11.88 3.67 -6.24
C THR A 45 -11.06 4.05 -7.47
N VAL A 46 -9.91 3.43 -7.61
CA VAL A 46 -9.01 3.60 -8.75
C VAL A 46 -8.97 2.30 -9.53
N GLN A 47 -9.23 2.38 -10.84
CA GLN A 47 -9.12 1.26 -11.74
C GLN A 47 -7.75 1.26 -12.43
N VAL A 48 -7.08 0.11 -12.39
CA VAL A 48 -5.80 -0.13 -13.06
C VAL A 48 -5.97 -1.29 -14.04
N ASN A 49 -5.56 -1.07 -15.28
CA ASN A 49 -5.57 -2.09 -16.31
C ASN A 49 -4.16 -2.64 -16.50
N LEU A 50 -4.01 -3.94 -16.47
CA LEU A 50 -2.73 -4.64 -16.60
C LEU A 50 -2.80 -5.62 -17.76
N ASP A 51 -1.69 -5.67 -18.49
CA ASP A 51 -1.45 -6.63 -19.56
C ASP A 51 -0.05 -7.21 -19.32
N THR A 52 0.05 -8.52 -19.12
CA THR A 52 1.32 -9.15 -18.75
C THR A 52 1.42 -10.58 -19.29
N CYS A 53 2.64 -11.06 -19.40
CA CYS A 53 2.93 -12.43 -19.80
C CYS A 53 3.59 -13.16 -18.62
N ILE A 54 2.98 -14.26 -18.18
CA ILE A 54 3.51 -15.12 -17.13
C ILE A 54 4.13 -16.37 -17.76
N LYS A 55 5.40 -16.66 -17.39
CA LYS A 55 6.14 -17.84 -17.83
C LYS A 55 6.17 -18.86 -16.73
N PHE A 56 5.85 -20.10 -17.07
CA PHE A 56 5.95 -21.24 -16.17
C PHE A 56 7.29 -21.94 -16.31
N PRO A 57 7.89 -22.37 -15.20
CA PRO A 57 9.18 -23.09 -15.23
C PRO A 57 9.08 -24.51 -15.82
N THR A 58 7.87 -25.07 -15.81
CA THR A 58 7.56 -26.40 -16.35
C THR A 58 6.35 -26.31 -17.26
N PRO A 59 6.17 -27.23 -18.24
CA PRO A 59 4.98 -27.28 -19.07
C PRO A 59 3.71 -27.45 -18.22
N VAL A 60 2.67 -26.75 -18.59
CA VAL A 60 1.38 -26.72 -17.91
C VAL A 60 0.35 -27.45 -18.77
N LEU A 61 -0.37 -28.39 -18.17
CA LEU A 61 -1.56 -29.02 -18.76
C LEU A 61 -2.80 -28.14 -18.54
N GLU A 62 -2.95 -27.71 -17.27
CA GLU A 62 -4.13 -26.98 -16.83
C GLU A 62 -3.80 -26.17 -15.57
N ILE A 63 -4.35 -24.97 -15.48
CA ILE A 63 -4.36 -24.18 -14.25
C ILE A 63 -5.51 -24.67 -13.36
N LYS A 64 -5.21 -25.02 -12.10
CA LYS A 64 -6.18 -25.58 -11.16
C LYS A 64 -6.82 -24.55 -10.26
N ASP A 65 -6.00 -23.59 -9.77
CA ASP A 65 -6.46 -22.54 -8.85
C ASP A 65 -5.53 -21.31 -8.95
N VAL A 66 -6.09 -20.12 -8.73
CA VAL A 66 -5.34 -18.88 -8.70
C VAL A 66 -5.78 -18.04 -7.50
N LYS A 67 -4.92 -17.91 -6.50
CA LYS A 67 -5.12 -17.01 -5.37
C LYS A 67 -4.44 -15.68 -5.62
N LYS A 68 -5.15 -14.58 -5.36
CA LYS A 68 -4.68 -13.22 -5.63
C LYS A 68 -4.76 -12.36 -4.39
N GLN A 69 -3.79 -11.47 -4.26
CA GLN A 69 -3.76 -10.47 -3.20
C GLN A 69 -3.06 -9.19 -3.68
N ILE A 70 -3.69 -8.04 -3.43
CA ILE A 70 -3.06 -6.74 -3.67
C ILE A 70 -2.10 -6.40 -2.54
N LYS A 71 -0.93 -5.90 -2.92
CA LYS A 71 0.09 -5.33 -2.03
C LYS A 71 0.39 -3.91 -2.48
N LEU A 72 -0.01 -2.93 -1.67
CA LEU A 72 0.37 -1.54 -1.89
C LEU A 72 1.78 -1.30 -1.34
N VAL A 73 2.65 -0.75 -2.17
CA VAL A 73 4.03 -0.35 -1.80
C VAL A 73 4.07 1.14 -1.51
N GLN A 74 3.31 1.91 -2.28
CA GLN A 74 3.24 3.36 -2.13
C GLN A 74 1.81 3.83 -2.43
N CYS A 75 1.30 4.70 -1.57
CA CYS A 75 0.12 5.51 -1.84
C CYS A 75 0.36 6.87 -1.23
N ARG A 76 0.62 7.87 -2.07
CA ARG A 76 1.07 9.20 -1.63
C ARG A 76 0.35 10.32 -2.36
N LEU A 77 -0.35 11.14 -1.60
CA LEU A 77 -0.86 12.42 -2.07
C LEU A 77 0.29 13.44 -2.08
N LEU A 78 0.60 13.98 -3.26
CA LEU A 78 1.64 14.99 -3.43
C LEU A 78 1.07 16.39 -3.18
N LEU A 79 1.26 16.92 -2.00
CA LEU A 79 0.88 18.30 -1.66
C LEU A 79 1.90 19.32 -2.26
N PRO A 80 1.45 20.49 -2.71
CA PRO A 80 0.09 21.02 -2.66
C PRO A 80 -0.81 20.60 -3.83
N THR A 81 -0.43 19.61 -4.62
CA THR A 81 -1.23 19.12 -5.74
C THR A 81 -2.36 18.19 -5.26
N ASN A 82 -3.29 17.90 -6.16
CA ASN A 82 -4.35 16.92 -5.91
C ASN A 82 -3.99 15.53 -6.49
N LYS A 83 -2.72 15.29 -6.83
CA LYS A 83 -2.27 14.05 -7.48
C LYS A 83 -1.90 13.00 -6.45
N LEU A 84 -2.59 11.85 -6.54
CA LEU A 84 -2.34 10.67 -5.72
C LEU A 84 -1.53 9.65 -6.53
N PHE A 85 -0.34 9.33 -6.06
CA PHE A 85 0.56 8.33 -6.65
C PHE A 85 0.36 7.00 -5.96
N ILE A 86 0.03 5.98 -6.73
CA ILE A 86 -0.23 4.62 -6.24
C ILE A 86 0.74 3.68 -6.93
N LYS A 87 1.42 2.85 -6.15
CA LYS A 87 2.32 1.81 -6.65
C LYS A 87 2.15 0.55 -5.81
N GLY A 88 2.13 -0.58 -6.47
CA GLY A 88 1.98 -1.87 -5.81
C GLY A 88 2.20 -3.02 -6.77
N PHE A 89 1.75 -4.19 -6.36
CA PHE A 89 1.70 -5.37 -7.19
C PHE A 89 0.53 -6.27 -6.80
N VAL A 90 0.06 -7.04 -7.75
CA VAL A 90 -0.86 -8.15 -7.53
C VAL A 90 -0.02 -9.40 -7.34
N ARG A 91 0.00 -9.96 -6.14
CA ARG A 91 0.61 -11.26 -5.87
C ARG A 91 -0.34 -12.36 -6.25
N LYS A 92 0.08 -13.21 -7.15
CA LYS A 92 -0.68 -14.38 -7.63
C LYS A 92 0.05 -15.65 -7.18
N ASN A 93 -0.69 -16.59 -6.64
CA ASN A 93 -0.24 -17.95 -6.44
C ASN A 93 -1.08 -18.85 -7.35
N ILE A 94 -0.41 -19.40 -8.36
CA ILE A 94 -1.02 -20.20 -9.42
C ILE A 94 -0.68 -21.65 -9.16
N GLN A 95 -1.71 -22.47 -8.94
CA GLN A 95 -1.58 -23.92 -8.84
C GLN A 95 -1.89 -24.53 -10.20
N TYR A 96 -1.01 -25.35 -10.71
CA TYR A 96 -1.13 -25.92 -12.04
C TYR A 96 -0.64 -27.38 -12.11
N ALA A 97 -1.22 -28.14 -13.02
CA ALA A 97 -0.83 -29.49 -13.32
C ALA A 97 0.27 -29.52 -14.39
N SER A 98 1.37 -30.24 -14.14
CA SER A 98 2.43 -30.48 -15.12
C SER A 98 2.49 -31.95 -15.48
N PRO A 99 2.69 -32.32 -16.76
CA PRO A 99 2.83 -33.71 -17.16
C PRO A 99 4.11 -34.32 -16.59
N ILE A 100 4.03 -35.54 -16.11
CA ILE A 100 5.18 -36.34 -15.70
C ILE A 100 5.72 -37.05 -16.93
N LYS A 101 7.02 -36.89 -17.22
CA LYS A 101 7.65 -37.38 -18.46
C LYS A 101 7.77 -38.91 -18.57
N GLU A 102 7.52 -39.63 -17.52
CA GLU A 102 7.67 -41.09 -17.51
C GLU A 102 6.30 -41.74 -17.44
N GLN A 103 5.88 -42.31 -18.58
CA GLN A 103 5.22 -43.62 -18.58
C GLN A 103 4.81 -44.04 -20.01
N ASP A 104 5.04 -45.31 -20.33
CA ASP A 104 4.26 -46.07 -21.32
C ASP A 104 2.77 -45.99 -20.91
N CYS A 105 2.08 -44.97 -21.36
CA CYS A 105 0.73 -44.69 -20.95
C CYS A 105 -0.23 -45.37 -21.93
N ASP A 106 -1.07 -46.14 -21.37
CA ASP A 106 -2.35 -46.48 -21.99
C ASP A 106 -3.01 -45.15 -22.43
N LEU A 107 -3.51 -45.12 -23.65
CA LEU A 107 -3.86 -43.95 -24.46
C LEU A 107 -4.83 -42.92 -23.86
N SER A 108 -5.36 -43.17 -22.68
CA SER A 108 -6.41 -42.36 -22.04
C SER A 108 -6.01 -41.69 -20.71
N THR A 109 -4.80 -41.96 -20.24
CA THR A 109 -4.36 -41.45 -18.90
C THR A 109 -3.10 -40.62 -19.00
N ILE A 110 -3.15 -39.39 -18.46
CA ILE A 110 -1.99 -38.52 -18.32
C ILE A 110 -1.67 -38.37 -16.84
N SER A 111 -0.48 -38.87 -16.42
CA SER A 111 0.02 -38.64 -15.09
C SER A 111 0.54 -37.21 -14.97
N SER A 112 0.10 -36.50 -13.93
CA SER A 112 0.51 -35.12 -13.69
C SER A 112 0.89 -34.87 -12.24
N SER A 113 1.80 -33.91 -12.02
CA SER A 113 2.12 -33.37 -10.71
C SER A 113 1.50 -31.99 -10.55
N ILE A 114 1.12 -31.64 -9.33
CA ILE A 114 0.65 -30.30 -8.99
C ILE A 114 1.82 -29.46 -8.54
N ASN A 115 1.99 -28.32 -9.19
CA ASN A 115 3.01 -27.33 -8.90
C ASN A 115 2.37 -26.01 -8.48
N SER A 116 3.11 -25.17 -7.79
CA SER A 116 2.68 -23.84 -7.38
C SER A 116 3.69 -22.80 -7.82
N LEU A 117 3.25 -21.77 -8.53
CA LEU A 117 4.05 -20.64 -8.96
C LEU A 117 3.53 -19.37 -8.29
N THR A 118 4.41 -18.63 -7.61
CA THR A 118 4.07 -17.31 -7.07
C THR A 118 4.73 -16.24 -7.93
N VAL A 119 3.93 -15.31 -8.43
CA VAL A 119 4.40 -14.15 -9.22
C VAL A 119 3.83 -12.85 -8.66
N ASP A 120 4.58 -11.77 -8.80
CA ASP A 120 4.18 -10.43 -8.44
C ASP A 120 4.04 -9.60 -9.72
N VAL A 121 2.80 -9.24 -10.07
CA VAL A 121 2.51 -8.40 -11.23
C VAL A 121 2.48 -6.94 -10.79
N PRO A 122 3.50 -6.12 -11.12
CA PRO A 122 3.61 -4.76 -10.64
C PRO A 122 2.64 -3.83 -11.35
N PHE A 123 2.18 -2.82 -10.63
CA PHE A 123 1.42 -1.72 -11.20
C PHE A 123 1.83 -0.38 -10.60
N SER A 124 1.62 0.68 -11.38
CA SER A 124 1.73 2.06 -10.91
C SER A 124 0.74 2.92 -11.66
N CYS A 125 0.10 3.85 -10.96
CA CYS A 125 -0.80 4.80 -11.56
C CYS A 125 -0.79 6.13 -10.79
N VAL A 126 -1.28 7.17 -11.44
CA VAL A 126 -1.50 8.48 -10.85
C VAL A 126 -2.94 8.87 -11.11
N THR A 127 -3.65 9.24 -10.04
CA THR A 127 -5.02 9.73 -10.14
C THR A 127 -5.14 11.12 -9.54
N GLU A 128 -6.18 11.84 -9.88
CA GLU A 128 -6.48 13.14 -9.32
C GLU A 128 -7.66 13.05 -8.35
N ILE A 129 -7.48 13.56 -7.13
CA ILE A 129 -8.57 13.70 -6.19
C ILE A 129 -9.36 14.95 -6.55
N LYS A 130 -10.51 14.76 -7.20
CA LYS A 130 -11.38 15.86 -7.64
C LYS A 130 -12.26 16.41 -6.52
N HIS A 131 -12.69 15.54 -5.61
CA HIS A 131 -13.58 15.86 -4.52
C HIS A 131 -12.98 15.42 -3.19
N TYR A 132 -12.78 16.39 -2.30
CA TYR A 132 -12.37 16.15 -0.93
C TYR A 132 -13.57 16.22 0.01
N LEU A 133 -13.70 15.23 0.89
CA LEU A 133 -14.58 15.30 2.05
C LEU A 133 -14.07 16.36 3.03
N ARG A 134 -12.74 16.41 3.21
CA ARG A 134 -12.04 17.45 3.94
C ARG A 134 -10.74 17.78 3.22
N LYS A 135 -10.50 19.07 2.99
CA LYS A 135 -9.24 19.49 2.36
C LYS A 135 -8.03 19.14 3.23
N PRO A 136 -6.91 18.72 2.64
CA PRO A 136 -5.68 18.46 3.39
C PRO A 136 -5.13 19.75 4.01
N VAL A 137 -4.55 19.62 5.19
CA VAL A 137 -3.73 20.69 5.77
C VAL A 137 -2.47 20.81 4.92
N GLN A 138 -2.25 22.00 4.38
CA GLN A 138 -1.08 22.27 3.55
C GLN A 138 0.19 22.29 4.39
N PRO A 139 1.32 21.79 3.85
CA PRO A 139 2.59 21.83 4.56
C PRO A 139 3.05 23.29 4.73
N ALA A 140 3.49 23.62 5.93
CA ALA A 140 4.18 24.87 6.18
C ALA A 140 5.57 24.84 5.54
N ILE A 141 5.98 25.96 4.97
CA ILE A 141 7.23 26.10 4.23
C ILE A 141 8.33 26.54 5.21
N ASN A 142 9.45 25.83 5.23
CA ASN A 142 10.63 26.23 5.96
C ASN A 142 11.10 27.60 5.49
N LYS A 143 11.50 28.43 6.44
CA LYS A 143 12.00 29.79 6.18
C LYS A 143 13.43 29.91 6.65
N ARG A 144 14.21 30.62 5.88
CA ARG A 144 15.57 30.96 6.21
C ARG A 144 15.78 32.41 5.79
N SER A 145 16.24 33.24 6.69
CA SER A 145 16.55 34.65 6.44
C SER A 145 17.87 34.99 7.09
N GLU A 146 18.66 35.76 6.37
CA GLU A 146 19.95 36.28 6.84
C GLU A 146 19.79 37.76 7.13
N PHE A 147 20.53 38.25 8.09
CA PHE A 147 20.59 39.66 8.42
C PHE A 147 21.99 40.01 8.92
N ASP A 148 22.40 41.24 8.62
CA ASP A 148 23.71 41.74 8.96
C ASP A 148 23.59 42.95 9.88
N PHE A 149 24.58 43.11 10.76
CA PHE A 149 24.76 44.33 11.52
C PHE A 149 25.87 45.15 10.89
N LEU A 150 25.63 46.44 10.75
CA LEU A 150 26.64 47.38 10.28
C LEU A 150 27.71 47.59 11.37
N ILE A 151 28.95 47.54 10.93
CA ILE A 151 30.11 47.96 11.71
C ILE A 151 30.66 49.25 11.14
N SER A 152 31.18 50.10 12.00
CA SER A 152 31.92 51.32 11.63
C SER A 152 33.39 51.07 11.81
N ASP A 153 34.18 51.34 10.81
CA ASP A 153 35.62 51.15 10.84
C ASP A 153 36.30 52.40 10.25
N SER A 154 37.50 52.69 10.75
CA SER A 154 38.23 53.84 10.24
C SER A 154 38.64 53.67 8.80
N LEU A 155 38.47 54.69 7.97
CA LEU A 155 38.93 54.68 6.59
C LEU A 155 40.46 54.56 6.52
N PRO A 156 40.97 53.92 5.41
CA PRO A 156 42.40 53.85 5.14
C PRO A 156 43.03 55.23 5.02
N SER A 157 44.36 55.31 5.15
CA SER A 157 45.11 56.56 4.95
C SER A 157 44.87 57.19 3.58
N GLY A 158 44.60 58.48 3.56
CA GLY A 158 44.28 59.22 2.32
C GLY A 158 42.81 59.62 2.14
N PHE A 159 41.95 59.16 3.09
CA PHE A 159 40.57 59.61 3.21
C PHE A 159 40.43 60.63 4.34
N PRO A 160 39.32 61.41 4.39
CA PRO A 160 39.08 62.33 5.48
C PRO A 160 39.03 61.62 6.84
N GLU A 161 39.78 62.08 7.83
CA GLU A 161 39.88 61.44 9.17
C GLU A 161 38.58 61.38 9.96
N LYS A 162 37.58 62.15 9.60
CA LYS A 162 36.29 62.24 10.27
C LYS A 162 35.20 61.34 9.64
N ASP A 163 35.54 60.66 8.55
CA ASP A 163 34.63 59.76 7.90
C ASP A 163 34.96 58.32 8.28
N ASP A 164 33.91 57.50 8.49
CA ASP A 164 34.00 56.08 8.80
C ASP A 164 33.51 55.23 7.63
N PHE A 165 34.08 54.06 7.50
CA PHE A 165 33.61 53.05 6.60
C PHE A 165 32.51 52.21 7.28
N LEU A 166 31.29 52.21 6.70
CA LEU A 166 30.17 51.41 7.19
C LEU A 166 30.00 50.18 6.34
N SER A 167 30.10 49.01 6.88
CA SER A 167 29.90 47.75 6.16
C SER A 167 29.37 46.65 7.08
N SER A 168 28.93 45.55 6.49
CA SER A 168 28.64 44.34 7.23
C SER A 168 29.93 43.69 7.73
N ASP A 169 29.93 43.16 8.93
CA ASP A 169 31.05 42.40 9.49
C ASP A 169 31.11 41.00 8.89
N LEU A 170 32.03 40.78 7.96
CA LEU A 170 32.18 39.46 7.26
C LEU A 170 32.72 38.36 8.17
N SER A 171 33.17 38.70 9.40
CA SER A 171 33.57 37.70 10.39
C SER A 171 32.39 37.12 11.18
N GLN A 172 31.21 37.69 11.03
CA GLN A 172 29.99 37.30 11.72
C GLN A 172 28.94 36.79 10.70
N PHE A 173 28.18 35.81 11.13
CA PHE A 173 27.06 35.26 10.34
C PHE A 173 25.82 35.20 11.22
N HIS A 174 24.76 35.91 10.82
CA HIS A 174 23.50 35.97 11.54
C HIS A 174 22.38 35.38 10.68
N GLN A 175 21.67 34.43 11.24
CA GLN A 175 20.60 33.74 10.53
C GLN A 175 19.44 33.43 11.47
N ASN A 176 18.24 33.64 10.95
CA ASN A 176 17.01 33.09 11.52
C ASN A 176 16.52 31.95 10.64
N SER A 177 16.37 30.76 11.22
CA SER A 177 15.89 29.55 10.52
C SER A 177 14.71 28.96 11.25
N THR A 178 13.60 28.77 10.52
CA THR A 178 12.40 28.11 11.02
C THR A 178 12.15 26.85 10.22
N GLN A 179 12.06 25.72 10.93
CA GLN A 179 11.73 24.41 10.34
C GLN A 179 10.37 23.96 10.85
N TYR A 180 9.55 23.43 9.93
CA TYR A 180 8.25 22.88 10.25
C TYR A 180 8.25 21.37 10.04
N TYR A 181 7.76 20.64 11.03
CA TYR A 181 7.59 19.19 10.99
C TYR A 181 6.18 18.87 10.50
N ASN A 182 6.05 18.80 9.18
CA ASN A 182 4.77 18.59 8.52
C ASN A 182 4.34 17.12 8.58
N GLU A 183 3.05 16.89 8.71
CA GLU A 183 2.47 15.55 8.62
C GLU A 183 1.97 15.26 7.21
N LEU A 184 2.40 14.13 6.66
CA LEU A 184 2.00 13.69 5.34
C LEU A 184 0.67 12.94 5.40
N PRO A 185 -0.18 13.10 4.36
CA PRO A 185 -1.29 12.18 4.14
C PRO A 185 -0.82 10.75 3.92
N PHE A 186 -1.62 9.79 4.34
CA PHE A 186 -1.41 8.37 4.16
C PHE A 186 -2.68 7.69 3.66
N CYS A 187 -2.57 6.44 3.21
CA CYS A 187 -3.71 5.73 2.65
C CYS A 187 -3.97 4.44 3.39
N GLU A 188 -5.26 4.05 3.39
CA GLU A 188 -5.73 2.74 3.83
C GLU A 188 -6.42 2.04 2.66
N LEU A 189 -6.06 0.78 2.44
CA LEU A 189 -6.74 -0.09 1.49
C LEU A 189 -8.03 -0.61 2.13
N ILE A 190 -9.16 -0.36 1.48
CA ILE A 190 -10.48 -0.80 1.93
C ILE A 190 -10.83 -2.14 1.29
N SER A 191 -10.78 -2.18 -0.04
CA SER A 191 -11.12 -3.35 -0.81
C SER A 191 -10.42 -3.35 -2.16
N SER A 192 -10.40 -4.51 -2.78
CA SER A 192 -9.97 -4.67 -4.15
C SER A 192 -10.87 -5.66 -4.86
N ASN A 193 -11.17 -5.38 -6.12
CA ASN A 193 -11.83 -6.29 -7.03
C ASN A 193 -10.94 -6.53 -8.22
N ILE A 194 -10.75 -7.80 -8.61
CA ILE A 194 -9.85 -8.20 -9.68
C ILE A 194 -10.65 -9.05 -10.68
N ILE A 195 -10.70 -8.59 -11.90
CA ILE A 195 -11.25 -9.33 -13.04
C ILE A 195 -10.09 -9.63 -13.96
N GLU A 196 -9.91 -10.89 -14.30
CA GLU A 196 -8.83 -11.32 -15.19
C GLU A 196 -9.30 -12.30 -16.24
N TRP A 197 -8.54 -12.32 -17.33
CA TRP A 197 -8.62 -13.30 -18.39
C TRP A 197 -7.21 -13.73 -18.75
N ASP A 198 -6.95 -15.02 -18.55
CA ASP A 198 -5.67 -15.67 -18.83
C ASP A 198 -5.84 -16.54 -20.09
N GLU A 199 -4.97 -16.36 -21.06
CA GLU A 199 -4.95 -17.11 -22.30
C GLU A 199 -3.59 -17.79 -22.50
N ALA A 200 -3.62 -19.11 -22.68
CA ALA A 200 -2.40 -19.87 -22.98
C ALA A 200 -1.90 -19.54 -24.39
N ILE A 201 -0.64 -19.12 -24.49
CA ILE A 201 0.01 -18.86 -25.77
C ILE A 201 1.01 -19.96 -26.11
N ASN A 202 1.21 -20.22 -27.41
CA ASN A 202 2.11 -21.27 -27.91
C ASN A 202 1.74 -22.66 -27.40
N ARG A 203 0.47 -23.00 -27.35
CA ARG A 203 -0.02 -24.30 -26.93
C ARG A 203 0.42 -25.38 -27.93
N SER A 204 1.06 -26.43 -27.45
CA SER A 204 1.50 -27.57 -28.20
C SER A 204 0.62 -28.79 -27.90
N PRO A 205 0.25 -29.59 -28.90
CA PRO A 205 -0.49 -30.83 -28.65
C PRO A 205 0.37 -31.81 -27.82
N LEU A 206 -0.28 -32.63 -27.05
CA LEU A 206 0.36 -33.77 -26.39
C LEU A 206 0.77 -34.83 -27.46
N ALA A 207 1.46 -35.89 -27.04
CA ALA A 207 1.93 -36.97 -27.95
C ALA A 207 0.79 -37.53 -28.81
N LYS A 208 1.13 -38.16 -29.92
CA LYS A 208 0.24 -38.60 -31.01
C LYS A 208 -1.05 -39.36 -30.62
N ASN A 209 -1.13 -39.87 -29.40
CA ASN A 209 -2.22 -40.69 -28.91
C ASN A 209 -3.04 -40.05 -27.78
N ALA A 210 -2.75 -38.78 -27.45
CA ALA A 210 -3.50 -38.05 -26.44
C ALA A 210 -4.89 -37.63 -26.97
N PRO A 211 -5.87 -37.35 -26.09
CA PRO A 211 -7.18 -36.87 -26.47
C PRO A 211 -7.10 -35.60 -27.32
N ILE A 212 -7.97 -35.50 -28.30
CA ILE A 212 -8.06 -34.32 -29.17
C ILE A 212 -8.43 -33.08 -28.33
N GLY A 213 -7.71 -31.99 -28.54
CA GLY A 213 -7.93 -30.73 -27.81
C GLY A 213 -7.12 -30.57 -26.56
N GLU A 214 -6.45 -31.60 -26.05
CA GLU A 214 -5.50 -31.47 -24.94
C GLU A 214 -4.11 -31.07 -25.43
N GLY A 215 -3.41 -30.28 -24.63
CA GLY A 215 -2.09 -29.76 -24.98
C GLY A 215 -1.40 -29.15 -23.77
N ILE A 216 -0.16 -28.80 -23.98
CA ILE A 216 0.68 -28.15 -22.97
C ILE A 216 1.07 -26.76 -23.43
N PHE A 217 1.29 -25.88 -22.47
CA PHE A 217 1.81 -24.54 -22.68
C PHE A 217 2.83 -24.18 -21.61
N THR A 218 3.61 -23.14 -21.83
CA THR A 218 4.61 -22.64 -20.87
C THR A 218 4.45 -21.17 -20.57
N GLN A 219 3.50 -20.53 -21.23
CA GLN A 219 3.24 -19.10 -21.06
C GLN A 219 1.74 -18.82 -21.15
N ILE A 220 1.29 -17.83 -20.39
CA ILE A 220 -0.04 -17.23 -20.52
C ILE A 220 0.12 -15.73 -20.74
N GLU A 221 -0.76 -15.19 -21.58
CA GLU A 221 -1.04 -13.76 -21.65
C GLU A 221 -2.20 -13.47 -20.72
N GLU A 222 -2.02 -12.49 -19.87
CA GLU A 222 -2.99 -12.12 -18.85
C GLU A 222 -3.45 -10.69 -19.07
N LYS A 223 -4.76 -10.50 -19.11
CA LYS A 223 -5.40 -9.19 -19.09
C LYS A 223 -6.18 -9.06 -17.78
N MET A 224 -5.84 -8.04 -17.01
CA MET A 224 -6.40 -7.85 -15.67
C MET A 224 -6.91 -6.42 -15.49
N VAL A 225 -8.12 -6.31 -14.96
CA VAL A 225 -8.71 -5.05 -14.48
C VAL A 225 -8.77 -5.13 -12.97
N VAL A 226 -8.14 -4.17 -12.31
CA VAL A 226 -8.03 -4.12 -10.85
C VAL A 226 -8.65 -2.84 -10.34
N ASP A 227 -9.75 -2.95 -9.62
CA ASP A 227 -10.36 -1.84 -8.88
C ASP A 227 -9.83 -1.83 -7.44
N ILE A 228 -9.27 -0.71 -7.03
CA ILE A 228 -8.66 -0.51 -5.71
C ILE A 228 -9.40 0.60 -4.99
N THR A 229 -10.10 0.27 -3.91
CA THR A 229 -10.80 1.26 -3.08
C THR A 229 -9.90 1.66 -1.91
N LEU A 230 -9.67 2.95 -1.78
CA LEU A 230 -8.73 3.55 -0.84
C LEU A 230 -9.39 4.68 -0.05
N LYS A 231 -8.99 4.81 1.23
CA LYS A 231 -9.16 6.04 2.01
C LYS A 231 -7.84 6.79 2.04
N VAL A 232 -7.90 8.09 1.79
CA VAL A 232 -6.78 9.02 1.99
C VAL A 232 -7.05 9.78 3.27
N LEU A 233 -6.12 9.70 4.21
CA LEU A 233 -6.23 10.26 5.55
C LEU A 233 -5.06 11.20 5.85
N GLN A 234 -5.26 12.11 6.79
CA GLN A 234 -4.21 12.93 7.38
C GLN A 234 -4.50 13.13 8.86
N ASN A 235 -3.49 13.00 9.70
CA ASN A 235 -3.62 13.36 11.10
C ASN A 235 -3.85 14.86 11.22
N GLN A 236 -5.01 15.24 11.75
CA GLN A 236 -5.38 16.63 11.98
C GLN A 236 -5.80 16.85 13.42
N GLN A 237 -5.52 18.02 13.94
CA GLN A 237 -6.03 18.43 15.24
C GLN A 237 -7.45 18.95 15.06
N ILE A 238 -8.40 18.32 15.73
CA ILE A 238 -9.80 18.71 15.71
C ILE A 238 -10.28 19.04 17.12
N ARG A 239 -11.30 19.89 17.16
CA ARG A 239 -12.03 20.17 18.38
C ARG A 239 -13.34 19.40 18.36
N VAL A 240 -13.54 18.54 19.34
CA VAL A 240 -14.76 17.80 19.57
C VAL A 240 -15.53 18.46 20.71
N SER A 241 -16.81 18.73 20.50
CA SER A 241 -17.72 19.15 21.58
C SER A 241 -18.70 18.00 21.83
N SER A 242 -18.73 17.50 23.04
CA SER A 242 -19.79 16.57 23.46
C SER A 242 -21.01 17.40 23.90
N THR A 243 -22.15 17.12 23.31
CA THR A 243 -23.46 17.55 23.82
C THR A 243 -24.08 16.34 24.48
N THR A 244 -24.57 16.49 25.71
CA THR A 244 -25.44 15.49 26.32
C THR A 244 -26.78 15.58 25.64
N ASN A 245 -27.07 14.67 24.72
CA ASN A 245 -28.46 14.42 24.36
C ASN A 245 -29.02 13.44 25.40
N ASP A 246 -29.78 13.99 26.32
CA ASP A 246 -30.56 13.19 27.29
C ASP A 246 -31.80 12.51 26.63
N ASP A 247 -31.86 12.44 25.31
CA ASP A 247 -33.04 11.95 24.56
C ASP A 247 -32.83 10.58 23.90
N CYS A 248 -32.10 9.66 24.54
CA CYS A 248 -31.98 8.27 24.04
C CYS A 248 -32.46 7.19 25.03
N ASP A 249 -33.36 7.51 25.95
CA ASP A 249 -33.94 6.53 26.89
C ASP A 249 -35.38 6.11 26.56
N GLU A 250 -35.80 6.17 25.29
CA GLU A 250 -37.10 5.60 24.93
C GLU A 250 -37.00 4.83 23.60
N TYR A 251 -36.43 3.63 23.65
CA TYR A 251 -36.69 2.47 22.77
C TYR A 251 -35.61 1.40 22.98
N CYS A 252 -35.74 0.63 24.06
CA CYS A 252 -35.26 -0.76 24.17
C CYS A 252 -36.40 -1.65 24.62
#